data_5120b060f0486ac742c3f54c4e4e7dc8
#
_entry.id   5120b060f0486ac742c3f54c4e4e7dc8
#
_cell.length_a   1.000
_cell.length_b   1.000
_cell.length_c   1.000
_cell.angle_alpha   90.00
_cell.angle_beta   90.00
_cell.angle_gamma   90.00
#
_symmetry.space_group_name_H-M   'P 1'
#
loop_
_entity.id
_entity.type
_entity.pdbx_description
1 polymer ?
#
loop_
_entity_poly.entity_id
_entity_poly.type
_entity_poly.pdbx_seq_one_letter_code
_entity_poly.pdbx_strand_id
1 'polypeptide(L)'
;MAASERSDPTRPRRWLWRWGVGLAALTLLAIGLLWHLNYNDGVDITAAEPAPADAATLARGTYLARVGNCLACHTARGGVPAAGGRPLATPFGTVYTSNLTPDADTGIGRWSAAAFWRALH
;
A
#
# COMPACT_ATOMS: atom_id res chain seq x y z
N MET A 1 26.24 48.02 -48.85
CA MET A 1 26.39 47.84 -47.40
C MET A 1 25.42 46.78 -46.97
N ALA A 2 25.88 45.55 -46.79
CA ALA A 2 25.04 44.41 -46.30
C ALA A 2 25.16 44.35 -44.78
N ALA A 3 24.05 44.53 -44.08
CA ALA A 3 23.98 44.37 -42.62
C ALA A 3 24.11 42.89 -42.30
N SER A 4 25.20 42.52 -41.65
CA SER A 4 25.41 41.17 -41.09
C SER A 4 24.47 40.95 -39.94
N GLU A 5 23.43 40.16 -40.17
CA GLU A 5 22.48 39.67 -39.16
C GLU A 5 23.21 38.66 -38.27
N ARG A 6 23.70 39.14 -37.13
CA ARG A 6 24.26 38.25 -36.08
C ARG A 6 23.15 37.44 -35.46
N SER A 7 23.05 36.20 -35.84
CA SER A 7 22.21 35.21 -35.15
C SER A 7 22.70 35.05 -33.71
N ASP A 8 21.89 35.43 -32.74
CA ASP A 8 22.14 35.29 -31.31
C ASP A 8 22.12 33.78 -30.94
N PRO A 9 23.26 33.16 -30.58
CA PRO A 9 23.36 31.72 -30.30
C PRO A 9 22.72 31.32 -28.95
N THR A 10 22.19 32.28 -28.18
CA THR A 10 21.71 32.03 -26.83
C THR A 10 20.22 31.68 -26.79
N ARG A 11 19.44 31.93 -27.87
CA ARG A 11 17.98 31.68 -27.93
C ARG A 11 17.59 30.22 -27.81
N PRO A 12 18.20 29.20 -28.44
CA PRO A 12 17.78 27.81 -28.33
C PRO A 12 18.02 27.22 -26.94
N ARG A 13 19.07 27.67 -26.24
CA ARG A 13 19.45 27.15 -24.93
C ARG A 13 18.44 27.57 -23.83
N ARG A 14 17.91 28.78 -23.90
CA ARG A 14 16.88 29.27 -22.95
C ARG A 14 15.55 28.53 -23.09
N TRP A 15 15.17 28.15 -24.31
CA TRP A 15 13.94 27.38 -24.59
C TRP A 15 14.08 25.96 -24.04
N LEU A 16 15.17 25.27 -24.28
CA LEU A 16 15.44 23.93 -23.71
C LEU A 16 15.45 23.95 -22.19
N TRP A 17 16.03 24.99 -21.59
CA TRP A 17 16.03 25.14 -20.13
C TRP A 17 14.60 25.32 -19.57
N ARG A 18 13.76 26.11 -20.25
CA ARG A 18 12.35 26.29 -19.86
C ARG A 18 11.56 24.99 -19.93
N TRP A 19 11.76 24.21 -20.97
CA TRP A 19 11.13 22.88 -21.07
C TRP A 19 11.66 21.91 -20.01
N GLY A 20 12.96 21.92 -19.73
CA GLY A 20 13.57 21.12 -18.66
C GLY A 20 12.97 21.45 -17.28
N VAL A 21 12.82 22.73 -16.96
CA VAL A 21 12.19 23.19 -15.71
C VAL A 21 10.70 22.80 -15.67
N GLY A 22 9.98 22.96 -16.77
CA GLY A 22 8.57 22.56 -16.85
C GLY A 22 8.38 21.07 -16.64
N LEU A 23 9.21 20.24 -17.27
CA LEU A 23 9.17 18.79 -17.10
C LEU A 23 9.51 18.37 -15.66
N ALA A 24 10.56 18.97 -15.08
CA ALA A 24 10.93 18.70 -13.69
C ALA A 24 9.82 19.08 -12.71
N ALA A 25 9.17 20.24 -12.90
CA ALA A 25 8.03 20.65 -12.08
C ALA A 25 6.84 19.67 -12.20
N LEU A 26 6.52 19.23 -13.43
CA LEU A 26 5.45 18.26 -13.67
C LEU A 26 5.76 16.91 -13.01
N THR A 27 7.00 16.46 -13.09
CA THR A 27 7.46 15.21 -12.44
C THR A 27 7.33 15.30 -10.92
N LEU A 28 7.78 16.41 -10.33
CA LEU A 28 7.65 16.63 -8.88
C LEU A 28 6.20 16.70 -8.43
N LEU A 29 5.32 17.34 -9.21
CA LEU A 29 3.88 17.36 -8.93
C LEU A 29 3.28 15.95 -9.01
N ALA A 30 3.64 15.16 -10.03
CA ALA A 30 3.17 13.79 -10.17
C ALA A 30 3.65 12.91 -9.01
N ILE A 31 4.92 13.03 -8.60
CA ILE A 31 5.47 12.32 -7.45
C ILE A 31 4.75 12.75 -6.17
N GLY A 32 4.54 14.05 -5.95
CA GLY A 32 3.82 14.57 -4.80
C GLY A 32 2.37 14.08 -4.74
N LEU A 33 1.68 14.06 -5.88
CA LEU A 33 0.32 13.53 -5.98
C LEU A 33 0.27 12.02 -5.70
N LEU A 34 1.17 11.24 -6.30
CA LEU A 34 1.26 9.81 -6.04
C LEU A 34 1.58 9.53 -4.57
N TRP A 35 2.49 10.30 -3.99
CA TRP A 35 2.78 10.24 -2.56
C TRP A 35 1.53 10.54 -1.73
N HIS A 36 0.85 11.65 -2.03
CA HIS A 36 -0.37 12.04 -1.32
C HIS A 36 -1.46 10.96 -1.42
N LEU A 37 -1.72 10.43 -2.61
CA LEU A 37 -2.71 9.36 -2.81
C LEU A 37 -2.32 8.05 -2.14
N ASN A 38 -1.04 7.76 -2.01
CA ASN A 38 -0.57 6.48 -1.48
C ASN A 38 -0.32 6.48 0.04
N TYR A 39 0.01 7.65 0.62
CA TYR A 39 0.37 7.77 2.04
C TYR A 39 -0.64 8.54 2.90
N ASN A 40 -1.57 9.27 2.29
CA ASN A 40 -2.50 10.10 3.05
C ASN A 40 -3.66 9.35 3.70
N ASP A 41 -3.76 8.06 3.43
CA ASP A 41 -4.77 7.21 4.04
C ASP A 41 -4.25 6.49 5.30
N GLY A 42 -3.40 7.12 6.08
CA GLY A 42 -2.89 6.59 7.34
C GLY A 42 -4.03 6.22 8.29
N VAL A 43 -4.60 5.04 8.12
CA VAL A 43 -5.37 4.43 9.19
C VAL A 43 -4.38 4.18 10.31
N ASP A 44 -4.55 4.88 11.42
CA ASP A 44 -3.77 4.60 12.61
C ASP A 44 -4.10 3.19 13.08
N ILE A 45 -3.20 2.24 12.81
CA ILE A 45 -3.36 0.84 13.22
C ILE A 45 -3.29 0.69 14.74
N THR A 46 -2.81 1.72 15.46
CA THR A 46 -2.69 1.74 16.91
C THR A 46 -3.85 2.47 17.60
N ALA A 47 -4.76 3.08 16.84
CA ALA A 47 -5.89 3.82 17.39
C ALA A 47 -6.94 2.87 17.96
N ALA A 48 -7.03 2.87 19.26
CA ALA A 48 -7.96 2.15 20.13
C ALA A 48 -7.79 0.62 20.15
N GLU A 49 -7.47 0.13 21.31
CA GLU A 49 -7.59 -1.30 21.63
C GLU A 49 -9.02 -1.75 21.34
N PRO A 50 -9.22 -2.77 20.50
CA PRO A 50 -10.58 -3.23 20.20
C PRO A 50 -11.25 -3.67 21.50
N ALA A 51 -12.45 -3.15 21.75
CA ALA A 51 -13.26 -3.59 22.88
C ALA A 51 -13.42 -5.13 22.81
N PRO A 52 -13.40 -5.83 23.97
CA PRO A 52 -13.61 -7.27 23.99
C PRO A 52 -14.89 -7.62 23.24
N ALA A 53 -14.77 -8.44 22.19
CA ALA A 53 -15.93 -8.86 21.42
C ALA A 53 -16.78 -9.84 22.22
N ASP A 54 -18.10 -9.66 22.20
CA ASP A 54 -19.03 -10.61 22.78
C ASP A 54 -19.06 -11.94 21.98
N ALA A 55 -19.63 -12.97 22.58
CA ALA A 55 -19.69 -14.30 21.97
C ALA A 55 -20.45 -14.31 20.62
N ALA A 56 -21.46 -13.47 20.47
CA ALA A 56 -22.23 -13.36 19.23
C ALA A 56 -21.39 -12.75 18.10
N THR A 57 -20.63 -11.69 18.39
CA THR A 57 -19.69 -11.07 17.46
C THR A 57 -18.59 -12.04 17.05
N LEU A 58 -18.03 -12.79 17.98
CA LEU A 58 -17.01 -13.81 17.70
C LEU A 58 -17.55 -14.94 16.81
N ALA A 59 -18.78 -15.43 17.09
CA ALA A 59 -19.43 -16.45 16.28
C ALA A 59 -19.68 -15.95 14.85
N ARG A 60 -20.13 -14.70 14.69
CA ARG A 60 -20.33 -14.07 13.38
C ARG A 60 -19.03 -13.89 12.63
N GLY A 61 -17.96 -13.43 13.29
CA GLY A 61 -16.63 -13.32 12.70
C GLY A 61 -16.09 -14.67 12.22
N THR A 62 -16.24 -15.70 13.02
CA THR A 62 -15.87 -17.08 12.68
C THR A 62 -16.63 -17.58 11.44
N TYR A 63 -17.93 -17.33 11.38
CA TYR A 63 -18.74 -17.65 10.20
C TYR A 63 -18.23 -16.94 8.94
N LEU A 64 -17.99 -15.63 9.03
CA LEU A 64 -17.50 -14.83 7.89
C LEU A 64 -16.11 -15.28 7.42
N ALA A 65 -15.21 -15.59 8.34
CA ALA A 65 -13.87 -16.10 8.00
C ALA A 65 -13.94 -17.47 7.28
N ARG A 66 -14.91 -18.30 7.62
CA ARG A 66 -15.16 -19.59 6.93
C ARG A 66 -15.76 -19.38 5.55
N VAL A 67 -16.78 -18.53 5.43
CA VAL A 67 -17.43 -18.24 4.14
C VAL A 67 -16.44 -17.55 3.18
N GLY A 68 -15.63 -16.61 3.70
CA GLY A 68 -14.56 -15.95 2.94
C GLY A 68 -13.35 -16.85 2.65
N ASN A 69 -13.34 -18.08 3.17
CA ASN A 69 -12.26 -19.06 2.98
C ASN A 69 -10.86 -18.54 3.33
N CYS A 70 -10.77 -17.62 4.30
CA CYS A 70 -9.51 -16.96 4.68
C CYS A 70 -8.42 -17.97 5.07
N LEU A 71 -8.80 -19.03 5.79
CA LEU A 71 -7.88 -20.04 6.29
C LEU A 71 -7.19 -20.84 5.18
N ALA A 72 -7.82 -20.97 4.01
CA ALA A 72 -7.24 -21.73 2.90
C ALA A 72 -5.92 -21.12 2.39
N CYS A 73 -5.81 -19.79 2.42
CA CYS A 73 -4.58 -19.09 2.06
C CYS A 73 -3.72 -18.77 3.29
N HIS A 74 -4.33 -18.41 4.41
CA HIS A 74 -3.61 -17.93 5.60
C HIS A 74 -3.22 -19.04 6.59
N THR A 75 -3.16 -20.30 6.12
CA THR A 75 -2.64 -21.44 6.89
C THR A 75 -1.60 -22.19 6.06
N ALA A 76 -0.38 -22.28 6.55
CA ALA A 76 0.64 -23.12 5.93
C ALA A 76 0.27 -24.60 6.06
N ARG A 77 0.77 -25.44 5.15
CA ARG A 77 0.52 -26.89 5.22
C ARG A 77 1.09 -27.48 6.52
N GLY A 78 0.24 -28.04 7.36
CA GLY A 78 0.63 -28.57 8.69
C GLY A 78 0.91 -27.48 9.74
N GLY A 79 0.66 -26.19 9.42
CA GLY A 79 0.85 -25.07 10.33
C GLY A 79 -0.36 -24.78 11.20
N VAL A 80 -0.19 -23.80 12.10
CA VAL A 80 -1.26 -23.31 12.96
C VAL A 80 -2.31 -22.57 12.09
N PRO A 81 -3.62 -22.83 12.29
CA PRO A 81 -4.66 -22.14 11.55
C PRO A 81 -4.54 -20.61 11.64
N ALA A 82 -4.68 -19.93 10.51
CA ALA A 82 -4.58 -18.49 10.35
C ALA A 82 -3.20 -17.87 10.65
N ALA A 83 -2.18 -18.65 11.01
CA ALA A 83 -0.84 -18.12 11.32
C ALA A 83 -0.02 -17.73 10.06
N GLY A 84 -0.59 -17.81 8.87
CA GLY A 84 0.08 -17.44 7.64
C GLY A 84 1.17 -18.44 7.21
N GLY A 85 2.18 -17.91 6.52
CA GLY A 85 3.37 -18.68 6.11
C GLY A 85 3.15 -19.61 4.91
N ARG A 86 1.99 -19.59 4.25
CA ARG A 86 1.75 -20.35 3.02
C ARG A 86 2.49 -19.70 1.86
N PRO A 87 3.36 -20.43 1.14
CA PRO A 87 4.04 -19.89 -0.03
C PRO A 87 3.07 -19.77 -1.22
N LEU A 88 3.10 -18.62 -1.88
CA LEU A 88 2.39 -18.30 -3.11
C LEU A 88 3.43 -17.94 -4.18
N ALA A 89 3.58 -18.78 -5.20
CA ALA A 89 4.48 -18.50 -6.31
C ALA A 89 3.91 -17.38 -7.18
N THR A 90 4.75 -16.40 -7.51
CA THR A 90 4.44 -15.30 -8.43
C THR A 90 5.52 -15.20 -9.51
N PRO A 91 5.29 -14.50 -10.63
CA PRO A 91 6.33 -14.25 -11.63
C PRO A 91 7.57 -13.52 -11.09
N PHE A 92 7.44 -12.84 -9.94
CA PHE A 92 8.49 -12.03 -9.32
C PHE A 92 9.17 -12.73 -8.13
N GLY A 93 8.76 -13.95 -7.79
CA GLY A 93 9.25 -14.71 -6.64
C GLY A 93 8.13 -15.28 -5.78
N THR A 94 8.49 -15.85 -4.63
CA THR A 94 7.53 -16.44 -3.70
C THR A 94 7.13 -15.41 -2.64
N VAL A 95 5.83 -15.16 -2.51
CA VAL A 95 5.23 -14.36 -1.44
C VAL A 95 4.67 -15.30 -0.39
N TYR A 96 4.79 -14.95 0.89
CA TYR A 96 4.20 -15.72 1.98
C TYR A 96 3.00 -15.00 2.57
N THR A 97 1.94 -15.75 2.88
CA THR A 97 0.72 -15.17 3.45
C THR A 97 0.96 -14.66 4.87
N SER A 98 0.29 -13.57 5.22
CA SER A 98 0.39 -12.94 6.53
C SER A 98 -0.32 -13.73 7.63
N ASN A 99 0.09 -13.51 8.88
CA ASN A 99 -0.53 -14.02 10.08
C ASN A 99 -1.81 -13.23 10.40
N LEU A 100 -2.96 -13.89 10.43
CA LEU A 100 -4.27 -13.31 10.78
C LEU A 100 -4.72 -13.67 12.20
N THR A 101 -3.86 -14.28 13.01
CA THR A 101 -4.20 -14.56 14.40
C THR A 101 -4.27 -13.28 15.24
N PRO A 102 -4.93 -13.33 16.43
CA PRO A 102 -4.96 -12.20 17.35
C PRO A 102 -3.63 -11.98 18.11
N ASP A 103 -2.54 -12.60 17.67
CA ASP A 103 -1.21 -12.35 18.22
C ASP A 103 -0.81 -10.88 18.01
N ALA A 104 -0.34 -10.24 19.09
CA ALA A 104 -0.05 -8.81 19.07
C ALA A 104 1.28 -8.46 18.39
N ASP A 105 2.21 -9.40 18.29
CA ASP A 105 3.56 -9.15 17.77
C ASP A 105 3.70 -9.53 16.31
N THR A 106 3.07 -10.63 15.90
CA THR A 106 3.23 -11.17 14.54
C THR A 106 1.92 -11.23 13.75
N GLY A 107 0.77 -11.08 14.41
CA GLY A 107 -0.55 -11.12 13.82
C GLY A 107 -1.23 -9.77 13.74
N ILE A 108 -2.55 -9.79 13.69
CA ILE A 108 -3.40 -8.59 13.58
C ILE A 108 -4.01 -8.15 14.94
N GLY A 109 -3.49 -8.69 16.07
CA GLY A 109 -4.06 -8.43 17.41
C GLY A 109 -4.06 -6.96 17.83
N ARG A 110 -3.19 -6.13 17.27
CA ARG A 110 -3.16 -4.67 17.52
C ARG A 110 -3.93 -3.85 16.47
N TRP A 111 -4.52 -4.49 15.47
CA TRP A 111 -5.19 -3.77 14.41
C TRP A 111 -6.54 -3.24 14.87
N SER A 112 -6.84 -2.00 14.54
CA SER A 112 -8.18 -1.46 14.65
C SER A 112 -9.12 -2.09 13.60
N ALA A 113 -10.43 -2.04 13.83
CA ALA A 113 -11.41 -2.46 12.83
C ALA A 113 -11.26 -1.70 11.51
N ALA A 114 -10.86 -0.41 11.56
CA ALA A 114 -10.59 0.40 10.38
C ALA A 114 -9.35 -0.10 9.62
N ALA A 115 -8.28 -0.50 10.31
CA ALA A 115 -7.09 -1.07 9.69
C ALA A 115 -7.40 -2.40 9.00
N PHE A 116 -8.19 -3.25 9.65
CA PHE A 116 -8.65 -4.52 9.07
C PHE A 116 -9.54 -4.30 7.84
N TRP A 117 -10.49 -3.38 7.92
CA TRP A 117 -11.33 -2.99 6.78
C TRP A 117 -10.50 -2.54 5.58
N ARG A 118 -9.53 -1.68 5.81
CA ARG A 118 -8.65 -1.18 4.75
C ARG A 118 -7.81 -2.28 4.10
N ALA A 119 -7.37 -3.27 4.85
CA ALA A 119 -6.58 -4.38 4.30
C ALA A 119 -7.40 -5.28 3.35
N LEU A 120 -8.75 -5.17 3.38
CA LEU A 120 -9.66 -5.93 2.53
C LEU A 120 -10.18 -5.12 1.32
N HIS A 121 -9.91 -3.81 1.24
CA HIS A 121 -10.38 -2.88 0.19
C HIS A 121 -9.22 -2.12 -0.43
#